data_c8a3cc3409e35cd7954ed7bab8708b62
#
_entry.id   c8a3cc3409e35cd7954ed7bab8708b62
#
_cell.length_a   1.000
_cell.length_b   1.000
_cell.length_c   1.000
_cell.angle_alpha   90.00
_cell.angle_beta   90.00
_cell.angle_gamma   90.00
#
_symmetry.space_group_name_H-M   'P 1'
#
loop_
_entity.id
_entity.type
_entity.pdbx_description
1 polymer ?
#
loop_
_entity_poly.entity_id
_entity_poly.type
_entity_poly.pdbx_seq_one_letter_code
_entity_poly.pdbx_strand_id
1 'polypeptide(L)'
;MPCWVPALTLSPELNSGLVVASHGRHVLVETSDGRRLICHPRGKKNTALVGDRIQWLATGDGGSIEKIEARRNLLYRQDEIRSKSFAANLDQVLILVAAEPEFSESQLARALIAAEAAHIAPLIGLNKSDLSEPFAHASLKLEPYRCMGYEVIPLALKPGGAGTESSLDGLKDKLHNKVTLVLGPSGAGKSTLINLLIPGAQALTGEISTALNTGRHTTTSTLWYWLDDSHHSALIDSPGFQEFGLHHIEPVQLPALMPDIQTHTGNCRFYNCTHLHEPGCGVRAAVELGHISPRRYEFYGELLQELSQANRY
;
A
#
# COMPACT_ATOMS: atom_id res chain seq x y z
N MET A 1 -37.86 51.13 22.42
CA MET A 1 -37.68 50.00 21.47
C MET A 1 -36.27 49.44 21.66
N PRO A 2 -36.10 48.24 22.21
CA PRO A 2 -34.76 47.68 22.33
C PRO A 2 -34.31 47.13 20.97
N CYS A 3 -33.15 47.60 20.45
CA CYS A 3 -32.49 47.05 19.29
C CYS A 3 -32.03 45.61 19.57
N TRP A 4 -32.64 44.68 18.88
CA TRP A 4 -32.23 43.29 18.88
C TRP A 4 -30.97 43.16 18.00
N VAL A 5 -29.81 42.98 18.61
CA VAL A 5 -28.55 42.65 17.94
C VAL A 5 -28.55 41.13 17.73
N PRO A 6 -28.52 40.61 16.50
CA PRO A 6 -28.39 39.16 16.30
C PRO A 6 -27.02 38.72 16.83
N ALA A 7 -27.03 37.76 17.74
CA ALA A 7 -25.81 37.08 18.18
C ALA A 7 -25.13 36.48 16.97
N LEU A 8 -23.94 36.93 16.66
CA LEU A 8 -23.04 36.29 15.72
C LEU A 8 -22.77 34.87 16.25
N THR A 9 -23.47 33.89 15.70
CA THR A 9 -23.11 32.48 15.89
C THR A 9 -21.74 32.27 15.21
N LEU A 10 -20.67 32.33 16.00
CA LEU A 10 -19.34 31.87 15.57
C LEU A 10 -19.49 30.42 15.09
N SER A 11 -19.25 30.19 13.83
CA SER A 11 -19.13 28.84 13.33
C SER A 11 -18.08 28.10 14.17
N PRO A 12 -18.36 26.87 14.64
CA PRO A 12 -17.39 26.15 15.45
C PRO A 12 -16.09 25.99 14.65
N GLU A 13 -14.97 26.32 15.28
CA GLU A 13 -13.66 26.28 14.67
C GLU A 13 -13.27 24.84 14.37
N LEU A 14 -12.99 24.55 13.10
CA LEU A 14 -12.59 23.23 12.65
C LEU A 14 -11.08 23.03 12.91
N ASN A 15 -10.75 21.94 13.56
CA ASN A 15 -9.37 21.52 13.79
C ASN A 15 -8.91 20.61 12.66
N SER A 16 -7.62 20.71 12.28
CA SER A 16 -7.00 19.78 11.33
C SER A 16 -6.39 18.59 12.07
N GLY A 17 -6.30 17.43 11.40
CA GLY A 17 -5.67 16.25 11.96
C GLY A 17 -5.32 15.21 10.91
N LEU A 18 -4.42 14.30 11.28
CA LEU A 18 -3.99 13.15 10.49
C LEU A 18 -4.55 11.87 11.08
N VAL A 19 -5.16 11.02 10.26
CA VAL A 19 -5.60 9.69 10.70
C VAL A 19 -4.39 8.76 10.78
N VAL A 20 -4.05 8.33 12.00
CA VAL A 20 -2.87 7.49 12.29
C VAL A 20 -3.22 6.03 12.58
N ALA A 21 -4.47 5.73 12.88
CA ALA A 21 -4.97 4.36 12.99
C ALA A 21 -6.46 4.29 12.68
N SER A 22 -6.93 3.14 12.19
CA SER A 22 -8.36 2.93 11.93
C SER A 22 -8.80 1.54 12.35
N HIS A 23 -9.95 1.47 13.02
CA HIS A 23 -10.59 0.21 13.37
C HIS A 23 -12.13 0.36 13.33
N GLY A 24 -12.76 -0.30 12.37
CA GLY A 24 -14.19 -0.20 12.16
C GLY A 24 -14.64 1.25 11.92
N ARG A 25 -15.40 1.81 12.86
CA ARG A 25 -15.88 3.20 12.78
C ARG A 25 -15.06 4.18 13.60
N HIS A 26 -14.06 3.73 14.33
CA HIS A 26 -13.22 4.55 15.17
C HIS A 26 -11.89 4.80 14.45
N VAL A 27 -11.47 6.04 14.46
CA VAL A 27 -10.14 6.40 13.97
C VAL A 27 -9.39 7.15 15.04
N LEU A 28 -8.09 6.90 15.13
CA LEU A 28 -7.18 7.67 15.94
C LEU A 28 -6.61 8.79 15.09
N VAL A 29 -6.76 10.01 15.56
CA VAL A 29 -6.32 11.22 14.87
C VAL A 29 -5.20 11.86 15.65
N GLU A 30 -4.12 12.19 14.96
CA GLU A 30 -3.02 12.98 15.50
C GLU A 30 -3.21 14.44 15.09
N THR A 31 -3.19 15.32 16.07
CA THR A 31 -3.32 16.77 15.91
C THR A 31 -1.96 17.40 15.62
N SER A 32 -1.94 18.65 15.18
CA SER A 32 -0.69 19.38 14.87
C SER A 32 0.25 19.57 16.07
N ASP A 33 -0.25 19.45 17.29
CA ASP A 33 0.53 19.49 18.53
C ASP A 33 0.94 18.09 19.05
N GLY A 34 0.74 17.05 18.22
CA GLY A 34 1.15 15.68 18.51
C GLY A 34 0.22 14.90 19.44
N ARG A 35 -0.87 15.49 19.91
CA ARG A 35 -1.87 14.75 20.71
C ARG A 35 -2.66 13.79 19.85
N ARG A 36 -3.02 12.65 20.42
CA ARG A 36 -3.85 11.65 19.76
C ARG A 36 -5.21 11.55 20.44
N LEU A 37 -6.27 11.56 19.64
CA LEU A 37 -7.64 11.45 20.13
C LEU A 37 -8.49 10.59 19.20
N ILE A 38 -9.55 10.01 19.75
CA ILE A 38 -10.50 9.21 18.99
C ILE A 38 -11.48 10.14 18.30
N CYS A 39 -11.63 9.95 16.99
CA CYS A 39 -12.65 10.63 16.19
C CYS A 39 -13.63 9.65 15.58
N HIS A 40 -14.86 10.13 15.38
CA HIS A 40 -15.93 9.38 14.76
C HIS A 40 -16.39 10.07 13.48
N PRO A 41 -16.54 9.35 12.35
CA PRO A 41 -17.10 9.94 11.15
C PRO A 41 -18.56 10.33 11.35
N ARG A 42 -18.95 11.50 10.87
CA ARG A 42 -20.33 11.95 10.86
C ARG A 42 -21.09 11.27 9.72
N GLY A 43 -21.94 10.31 10.06
CA GLY A 43 -22.75 9.57 9.09
C GLY A 43 -22.13 8.26 8.56
N LYS A 44 -22.93 7.53 7.74
CA LYS A 44 -22.57 6.18 7.28
C LYS A 44 -21.60 6.12 6.08
N LYS A 45 -21.43 7.23 5.36
CA LYS A 45 -20.73 7.27 4.05
C LYS A 45 -19.24 7.65 4.10
N ASN A 46 -18.77 8.23 5.23
CA ASN A 46 -17.38 8.69 5.32
C ASN A 46 -16.55 7.67 6.08
N THR A 47 -15.80 6.86 5.33
CA THR A 47 -14.79 5.97 5.92
C THR A 47 -13.45 6.68 5.85
N ALA A 48 -13.01 7.23 6.98
CA ALA A 48 -11.67 7.77 7.12
C ALA A 48 -10.65 6.62 7.20
N LEU A 49 -9.53 6.77 6.52
CA LEU A 49 -8.47 5.78 6.40
C LEU A 49 -7.16 6.34 6.92
N VAL A 50 -6.24 5.46 7.30
CA VAL A 50 -4.89 5.87 7.69
C VAL A 50 -4.24 6.67 6.55
N GLY A 51 -3.65 7.82 6.92
CA GLY A 51 -3.08 8.77 5.97
C GLY A 51 -4.04 9.86 5.49
N ASP A 52 -5.33 9.80 5.83
CA ASP A 52 -6.25 10.89 5.53
C ASP A 52 -5.95 12.13 6.38
N ARG A 53 -5.98 13.29 5.73
CA ARG A 53 -6.08 14.59 6.40
C ARG A 53 -7.53 14.92 6.57
N ILE A 54 -7.91 15.33 7.78
CA ILE A 54 -9.30 15.58 8.14
C ILE A 54 -9.49 16.92 8.81
N GLN A 55 -10.72 17.41 8.76
CA GLN A 55 -11.20 18.52 9.58
C GLN A 55 -12.22 17.95 10.56
N TRP A 56 -12.07 18.28 11.83
CA TRP A 56 -12.87 17.71 12.90
C TRP A 56 -13.26 18.76 13.94
N LEU A 57 -14.37 18.50 14.64
CA LEU A 57 -14.87 19.29 15.77
C LEU A 57 -14.64 18.54 17.07
N ALA A 58 -14.20 19.26 18.11
CA ALA A 58 -14.08 18.69 19.45
C ALA A 58 -15.48 18.34 20.00
N THR A 59 -15.57 17.16 20.60
CA THR A 59 -16.74 16.67 21.33
C THR A 59 -16.32 16.31 22.76
N GLY A 60 -17.26 16.04 23.67
CA GLY A 60 -16.93 15.74 25.07
C GLY A 60 -15.93 14.61 25.27
N ASP A 61 -15.98 13.57 24.40
CA ASP A 61 -15.18 12.34 24.51
C ASP A 61 -14.21 12.14 23.34
N GLY A 62 -13.90 13.19 22.55
CA GLY A 62 -13.01 13.06 21.39
C GLY A 62 -13.33 14.05 20.27
N GLY A 63 -13.55 13.57 19.04
CA GLY A 63 -13.85 14.42 17.90
C GLY A 63 -14.86 13.83 16.92
N SER A 64 -15.59 14.72 16.23
CA SER A 64 -16.44 14.40 15.09
C SER A 64 -15.75 14.82 13.80
N ILE A 65 -15.57 13.89 12.87
CA ILE A 65 -15.01 14.19 11.55
C ILE A 65 -16.08 14.88 10.71
N GLU A 66 -15.84 16.12 10.35
CA GLU A 66 -16.75 16.92 9.52
C GLU A 66 -16.38 16.79 8.03
N LYS A 67 -15.07 16.68 7.73
CA LYS A 67 -14.60 16.61 6.35
C LYS A 67 -13.32 15.77 6.26
N ILE A 68 -13.25 14.96 5.21
CA ILE A 68 -12.00 14.32 4.75
C ILE A 68 -11.49 15.19 3.59
N GLU A 69 -10.23 15.59 3.63
CA GLU A 69 -9.60 16.35 2.54
C GLU A 69 -9.44 15.48 1.29
N ALA A 70 -9.28 16.11 0.13
CA ALA A 70 -9.07 15.38 -1.11
C ALA A 70 -7.82 14.50 -1.01
N ARG A 71 -7.99 13.21 -1.27
CA ARG A 71 -6.88 12.26 -1.30
C ARG A 71 -6.07 12.46 -2.57
N ARG A 72 -4.75 12.43 -2.44
CA ARG A 72 -3.81 12.41 -3.57
C ARG A 72 -3.88 11.06 -4.30
N ASN A 73 -3.92 9.98 -3.53
CA ASN A 73 -4.09 8.60 -3.98
C ASN A 73 -4.67 7.74 -2.87
N LEU A 74 -5.07 6.52 -3.23
CA LEU A 74 -5.60 5.52 -2.32
C LEU A 74 -5.17 4.14 -2.79
N LEU A 75 -4.50 3.38 -1.95
CA LEU A 75 -4.23 1.97 -2.22
C LEU A 75 -5.32 1.08 -1.62
N TYR A 76 -5.93 0.26 -2.45
CA TYR A 76 -6.94 -0.71 -2.04
C TYR A 76 -6.87 -1.96 -2.92
N ARG A 77 -7.48 -3.03 -2.46
CA ARG A 77 -7.74 -4.23 -3.24
C ARG A 77 -9.24 -4.48 -3.33
N GLN A 78 -9.66 -5.11 -4.36
CA GLN A 78 -11.07 -5.47 -4.56
C GLN A 78 -11.17 -6.88 -5.10
N ASP A 79 -11.79 -7.74 -4.31
CA ASP A 79 -12.22 -9.07 -4.70
C ASP A 79 -13.68 -8.98 -5.23
N GLU A 80 -14.26 -10.07 -5.71
CA GLU A 80 -15.64 -10.09 -6.25
C GLU A 80 -16.69 -9.46 -5.31
N ILE A 81 -16.54 -9.66 -4.00
CA ILE A 81 -17.56 -9.31 -3.00
C ILE A 81 -17.12 -8.14 -2.10
N ARG A 82 -15.81 -7.94 -1.91
CA ARG A 82 -15.27 -7.04 -0.90
C ARG A 82 -14.16 -6.16 -1.44
N SER A 83 -14.20 -4.90 -1.05
CA SER A 83 -13.06 -4.01 -1.17
C SER A 83 -12.41 -3.78 0.19
N LYS A 84 -11.08 -3.74 0.22
CA LYS A 84 -10.29 -3.41 1.41
C LYS A 84 -9.30 -2.32 1.06
N SER A 85 -9.51 -1.14 1.64
CA SER A 85 -8.56 -0.04 1.56
C SER A 85 -7.44 -0.24 2.59
N PHE A 86 -6.21 0.10 2.21
CA PHE A 86 -5.05 0.03 3.07
C PHE A 86 -4.72 1.39 3.68
N ALA A 87 -4.37 2.37 2.84
CA ALA A 87 -4.02 3.71 3.28
C ALA A 87 -4.15 4.72 2.13
N ALA A 88 -4.20 6.00 2.47
CA ALA A 88 -4.29 7.13 1.54
C ALA A 88 -3.05 8.03 1.62
N ASN A 89 -2.87 8.87 0.60
CA ASN A 89 -1.83 9.91 0.52
C ASN A 89 -0.39 9.36 0.62
N LEU A 90 -0.15 8.23 -0.01
CA LEU A 90 1.12 7.52 -0.03
C LEU A 90 2.10 8.14 -1.04
N ASP A 91 3.40 8.14 -0.71
CA ASP A 91 4.47 8.43 -1.66
C ASP A 91 4.98 7.15 -2.32
N GLN A 92 5.06 6.06 -1.55
CA GLN A 92 5.51 4.77 -2.05
C GLN A 92 4.88 3.60 -1.31
N VAL A 93 4.98 2.41 -1.90
CA VAL A 93 4.66 1.14 -1.27
C VAL A 93 5.88 0.24 -1.27
N LEU A 94 6.30 -0.22 -0.09
CA LEU A 94 7.33 -1.24 0.07
C LEU A 94 6.66 -2.62 0.06
N ILE A 95 6.84 -3.36 -1.03
CA ILE A 95 6.36 -4.74 -1.14
C ILE A 95 7.46 -5.66 -0.64
N LEU A 96 7.30 -6.14 0.59
CA LEU A 96 8.28 -7.00 1.24
C LEU A 96 7.98 -8.46 0.91
N VAL A 97 8.92 -9.11 0.24
CA VAL A 97 8.95 -10.54 -0.03
C VAL A 97 10.16 -11.17 0.66
N ALA A 98 10.20 -12.48 0.79
CA ALA A 98 11.32 -13.20 1.41
C ALA A 98 11.85 -14.30 0.49
N ALA A 99 13.12 -14.64 0.65
CA ALA A 99 13.71 -15.80 0.00
C ALA A 99 13.07 -17.10 0.48
N GLU A 100 12.65 -17.13 1.75
CA GLU A 100 11.93 -18.23 2.39
C GLU A 100 10.86 -17.71 3.38
N PRO A 101 9.61 -18.27 3.39
CA PRO A 101 9.09 -19.17 2.36
C PRO A 101 9.07 -18.50 0.99
N GLU A 102 9.14 -19.31 -0.06
CA GLU A 102 9.13 -18.83 -1.43
C GLU A 102 7.93 -17.92 -1.71
N PHE A 103 8.18 -16.74 -2.27
CA PHE A 103 7.11 -15.78 -2.53
C PHE A 103 6.33 -16.13 -3.82
N SER A 104 5.08 -15.75 -3.86
CA SER A 104 4.22 -15.88 -5.04
C SER A 104 4.47 -14.71 -6.00
N GLU A 105 4.93 -15.01 -7.21
CA GLU A 105 5.09 -14.01 -8.28
C GLU A 105 3.76 -13.39 -8.70
N SER A 106 2.67 -14.16 -8.67
CA SER A 106 1.32 -13.64 -8.95
C SER A 106 0.90 -12.60 -7.92
N GLN A 107 1.14 -12.85 -6.63
CA GLN A 107 0.82 -11.87 -5.57
C GLN A 107 1.68 -10.60 -5.70
N LEU A 108 2.97 -10.75 -5.99
CA LEU A 108 3.86 -9.61 -6.24
C LEU A 108 3.38 -8.80 -7.44
N ALA A 109 3.09 -9.44 -8.56
CA ALA A 109 2.63 -8.77 -9.77
C ALA A 109 1.30 -8.02 -9.54
N ARG A 110 0.34 -8.62 -8.82
CA ARG A 110 -0.93 -7.98 -8.47
C ARG A 110 -0.73 -6.75 -7.58
N ALA A 111 0.17 -6.83 -6.60
CA ALA A 111 0.48 -5.69 -5.73
C ALA A 111 1.14 -4.54 -6.52
N LEU A 112 2.02 -4.86 -7.47
CA LEU A 112 2.64 -3.88 -8.37
C LEU A 112 1.59 -3.21 -9.28
N ILE A 113 0.71 -3.99 -9.92
CA ILE A 113 -0.37 -3.47 -10.76
C ILE A 113 -1.28 -2.52 -9.96
N ALA A 114 -1.62 -2.85 -8.71
CA ALA A 114 -2.42 -1.96 -7.86
C ALA A 114 -1.68 -0.67 -7.51
N ALA A 115 -0.37 -0.73 -7.29
CA ALA A 115 0.45 0.45 -7.02
C ALA A 115 0.52 1.36 -8.26
N GLU A 116 0.75 0.80 -9.45
CA GLU A 116 0.74 1.52 -10.72
C GLU A 116 -0.62 2.19 -10.97
N ALA A 117 -1.71 1.45 -10.78
CA ALA A 117 -3.07 1.98 -10.95
C ALA A 117 -3.40 3.13 -9.99
N ALA A 118 -2.82 3.10 -8.80
CA ALA A 118 -2.97 4.16 -7.79
C ALA A 118 -1.94 5.30 -7.94
N HIS A 119 -1.03 5.23 -8.92
CA HIS A 119 0.09 6.16 -9.11
C HIS A 119 0.97 6.29 -7.86
N ILE A 120 1.28 5.16 -7.24
CA ILE A 120 2.14 5.06 -6.05
C ILE A 120 3.41 4.33 -6.45
N ALA A 121 4.59 4.94 -6.19
CA ALA A 121 5.87 4.35 -6.54
C ALA A 121 6.11 3.02 -5.79
N PRO A 122 6.29 1.89 -6.47
CA PRO A 122 6.58 0.63 -5.81
C PRO A 122 8.08 0.46 -5.56
N LEU A 123 8.40 -0.19 -4.43
CA LEU A 123 9.72 -0.60 -4.01
C LEU A 123 9.64 -2.06 -3.57
N ILE A 124 10.50 -2.93 -4.08
CA ILE A 124 10.52 -4.35 -3.71
C ILE A 124 11.64 -4.58 -2.70
N GLY A 125 11.30 -5.11 -1.53
CA GLY A 125 12.29 -5.56 -0.54
C GLY A 125 12.39 -7.08 -0.56
N LEU A 126 13.54 -7.64 -0.94
CA LEU A 126 13.80 -9.07 -0.84
C LEU A 126 14.54 -9.37 0.45
N ASN A 127 13.84 -9.93 1.42
CA ASN A 127 14.37 -10.26 2.74
C ASN A 127 15.03 -11.63 2.79
N LYS A 128 15.82 -11.83 3.85
CA LYS A 128 16.60 -13.03 4.16
C LYS A 128 17.80 -13.24 3.23
N SER A 129 18.50 -12.15 2.92
CA SER A 129 19.75 -12.22 2.15
C SER A 129 20.88 -12.97 2.88
N ASP A 130 20.70 -13.26 4.17
CA ASP A 130 21.54 -14.14 4.96
C ASP A 130 21.42 -15.63 4.58
N LEU A 131 20.41 -16.02 3.81
CA LEU A 131 20.20 -17.37 3.26
C LEU A 131 20.71 -17.46 1.82
N SER A 132 22.00 -17.69 1.63
CA SER A 132 22.69 -17.55 0.32
C SER A 132 22.02 -18.25 -0.85
N GLU A 133 21.71 -19.55 -0.74
CA GLU A 133 21.11 -20.33 -1.83
C GLU A 133 19.63 -19.95 -2.10
N PRO A 134 18.72 -19.92 -1.10
CA PRO A 134 17.36 -19.46 -1.31
C PRO A 134 17.29 -18.03 -1.83
N PHE A 135 18.18 -17.14 -1.34
CA PHE A 135 18.24 -15.75 -1.78
C PHE A 135 18.67 -15.61 -3.24
N ALA A 136 19.67 -16.36 -3.69
CA ALA A 136 20.10 -16.36 -5.09
C ALA A 136 18.96 -16.80 -6.02
N HIS A 137 18.24 -17.87 -5.65
CA HIS A 137 17.07 -18.33 -6.40
C HIS A 137 15.94 -17.28 -6.45
N ALA A 138 15.59 -16.70 -5.30
CA ALA A 138 14.59 -15.66 -5.22
C ALA A 138 14.99 -14.39 -6.01
N SER A 139 16.27 -14.02 -5.98
CA SER A 139 16.81 -12.89 -6.73
C SER A 139 16.70 -13.07 -8.25
N LEU A 140 16.93 -14.30 -8.76
CA LEU A 140 16.74 -14.63 -10.17
C LEU A 140 15.27 -14.46 -10.60
N LYS A 141 14.31 -14.83 -9.76
CA LYS A 141 12.88 -14.60 -10.03
C LYS A 141 12.51 -13.12 -10.10
N LEU A 142 13.28 -12.25 -9.45
CA LEU A 142 13.06 -10.80 -9.49
C LEU A 142 13.77 -10.10 -10.65
N GLU A 143 14.57 -10.79 -11.43
CA GLU A 143 15.29 -10.20 -12.57
C GLU A 143 14.35 -9.58 -13.62
N PRO A 144 13.23 -10.20 -14.02
CA PRO A 144 12.26 -9.57 -14.91
C PRO A 144 11.71 -8.25 -14.35
N TYR A 145 11.53 -8.15 -13.04
CA TYR A 145 11.03 -6.93 -12.40
C TYR A 145 12.08 -5.82 -12.41
N ARG A 146 13.37 -6.14 -12.24
CA ARG A 146 14.46 -5.16 -12.41
C ARG A 146 14.53 -4.66 -13.85
N CYS A 147 14.37 -5.54 -14.82
CA CYS A 147 14.32 -5.17 -16.25
C CYS A 147 13.14 -4.25 -16.57
N MET A 148 12.03 -4.37 -15.85
CA MET A 148 10.89 -3.44 -15.94
C MET A 148 11.14 -2.08 -15.27
N GLY A 149 12.27 -1.89 -14.59
CA GLY A 149 12.63 -0.66 -13.90
C GLY A 149 12.24 -0.61 -12.42
N TYR A 150 11.71 -1.70 -11.84
CA TYR A 150 11.43 -1.75 -10.42
C TYR A 150 12.70 -1.86 -9.60
N GLU A 151 12.81 -1.04 -8.58
CA GLU A 151 13.92 -1.13 -7.63
C GLU A 151 13.72 -2.32 -6.69
N VAL A 152 14.76 -3.17 -6.57
CA VAL A 152 14.77 -4.33 -5.68
C VAL A 152 15.92 -4.19 -4.70
N ILE A 153 15.60 -4.09 -3.41
CA ILE A 153 16.56 -3.92 -2.32
C ILE A 153 16.76 -5.26 -1.61
N PRO A 154 18.02 -5.75 -1.49
CA PRO A 154 18.33 -6.90 -0.65
C PRO A 154 18.26 -6.51 0.83
N LEU A 155 17.60 -7.32 1.66
CA LEU A 155 17.44 -7.09 3.10
C LEU A 155 17.84 -8.32 3.91
N ALA A 156 18.50 -8.07 5.04
CA ALA A 156 18.78 -9.05 6.08
C ALA A 156 18.17 -8.57 7.40
N LEU A 157 16.90 -8.87 7.64
CA LEU A 157 16.14 -8.34 8.78
C LEU A 157 16.21 -9.24 10.03
N LYS A 158 17.25 -10.08 10.15
CA LYS A 158 17.45 -10.91 11.36
C LYS A 158 18.04 -10.07 12.48
N PRO A 159 17.34 -9.84 13.61
CA PRO A 159 17.86 -9.02 14.70
C PRO A 159 19.24 -9.53 15.19
N GLY A 160 20.23 -8.62 15.25
CA GLY A 160 21.61 -8.96 15.61
C GLY A 160 22.36 -9.82 14.58
N GLY A 161 21.79 -10.04 13.40
CA GLY A 161 22.44 -10.77 12.30
C GLY A 161 23.46 -9.93 11.53
N ALA A 162 24.38 -10.60 10.87
CA ALA A 162 25.34 -9.95 9.98
C ALA A 162 24.60 -9.27 8.81
N GLY A 163 24.94 -8.01 8.52
CA GLY A 163 24.33 -7.24 7.43
C GLY A 163 23.00 -6.55 7.75
N THR A 164 22.42 -6.74 8.95
CA THR A 164 21.15 -6.11 9.32
C THR A 164 21.27 -4.58 9.33
N GLU A 165 22.28 -4.02 9.95
CA GLU A 165 22.49 -2.56 10.01
C GLU A 165 22.67 -1.95 8.62
N SER A 166 23.55 -2.53 7.81
CA SER A 166 23.78 -2.06 6.43
C SER A 166 22.52 -2.13 5.56
N SER A 167 21.72 -3.20 5.73
CA SER A 167 20.42 -3.35 5.04
C SER A 167 19.43 -2.27 5.46
N LEU A 168 19.38 -1.95 6.76
CA LEU A 168 18.49 -0.94 7.30
C LEU A 168 18.90 0.47 6.87
N ASP A 169 20.19 0.77 6.82
CA ASP A 169 20.68 2.09 6.41
C ASP A 169 20.35 2.35 4.95
N GLY A 170 20.61 1.40 4.06
CA GLY A 170 20.21 1.50 2.65
C GLY A 170 18.69 1.64 2.46
N LEU A 171 17.91 0.99 3.31
CA LEU A 171 16.44 1.13 3.28
C LEU A 171 15.99 2.49 3.84
N LYS A 172 16.58 2.98 4.93
CA LYS A 172 16.25 4.31 5.51
C LYS A 172 16.40 5.42 4.49
N ASP A 173 17.44 5.38 3.66
CA ASP A 173 17.64 6.37 2.58
C ASP A 173 16.47 6.37 1.60
N LYS A 174 15.90 5.20 1.30
CA LYS A 174 14.73 5.07 0.41
C LYS A 174 13.42 5.50 1.07
N LEU A 175 13.35 5.43 2.39
CA LEU A 175 12.18 5.84 3.18
C LEU A 175 12.21 7.34 3.53
N HIS A 176 13.35 8.01 3.40
CA HIS A 176 13.54 9.39 3.82
C HIS A 176 12.60 10.35 3.06
N ASN A 177 11.94 11.24 3.80
CA ASN A 177 10.95 12.22 3.31
C ASN A 177 9.78 11.57 2.53
N LYS A 178 9.36 10.37 2.90
CA LYS A 178 8.28 9.66 2.23
C LYS A 178 7.31 9.02 3.23
N VAL A 179 6.05 8.98 2.83
CA VAL A 179 5.01 8.16 3.45
C VAL A 179 4.98 6.81 2.75
N THR A 180 5.44 5.77 3.44
CA THR A 180 5.61 4.43 2.88
C THR A 180 4.65 3.43 3.51
N LEU A 181 3.82 2.78 2.71
CA LEU A 181 3.03 1.64 3.15
C LEU A 181 3.85 0.35 2.99
N VAL A 182 3.90 -0.48 4.03
CA VAL A 182 4.52 -1.80 3.97
C VAL A 182 3.48 -2.86 3.65
N LEU A 183 3.65 -3.52 2.52
CA LEU A 183 2.85 -4.67 2.10
C LEU A 183 3.72 -5.94 2.09
N GLY A 184 3.08 -7.10 2.17
CA GLY A 184 3.76 -8.38 1.96
C GLY A 184 3.01 -9.53 2.62
N PRO A 185 3.28 -10.77 2.19
CA PRO A 185 2.67 -11.96 2.75
C PRO A 185 3.07 -12.20 4.22
N SER A 186 2.40 -13.14 4.87
CA SER A 186 2.82 -13.61 6.19
C SER A 186 4.22 -14.23 6.10
N GLY A 187 5.08 -13.97 7.08
CA GLY A 187 6.45 -14.49 7.10
C GLY A 187 7.48 -13.71 6.29
N ALA A 188 7.09 -12.69 5.51
CA ALA A 188 8.02 -11.85 4.75
C ALA A 188 8.96 -11.01 5.63
N GLY A 189 8.61 -10.78 6.92
CA GLY A 189 9.44 -10.01 7.85
C GLY A 189 8.93 -8.61 8.16
N LYS A 190 7.67 -8.27 7.83
CA LYS A 190 7.09 -6.93 8.08
C LYS A 190 7.20 -6.48 9.53
N SER A 191 6.72 -7.28 10.47
CA SER A 191 6.79 -6.94 11.90
C SER A 191 8.23 -6.82 12.41
N THR A 192 9.14 -7.64 11.88
CA THR A 192 10.57 -7.53 12.19
C THR A 192 11.14 -6.22 11.69
N LEU A 193 10.83 -5.84 10.44
CA LEU A 193 11.24 -4.56 9.86
C LEU A 193 10.76 -3.37 10.71
N ILE A 194 9.48 -3.37 11.07
CA ILE A 194 8.88 -2.30 11.87
C ILE A 194 9.57 -2.18 13.23
N ASN A 195 9.78 -3.31 13.93
CA ASN A 195 10.45 -3.31 15.23
C ASN A 195 11.92 -2.88 15.15
N LEU A 196 12.61 -3.13 14.03
CA LEU A 196 13.99 -2.70 13.81
C LEU A 196 14.08 -1.20 13.51
N LEU A 197 13.12 -0.65 12.76
CA LEU A 197 13.10 0.77 12.40
C LEU A 197 12.53 1.65 13.51
N ILE A 198 11.59 1.13 14.30
CA ILE A 198 10.82 1.88 15.28
C ILE A 198 10.91 1.19 16.63
N PRO A 199 11.91 1.57 17.45
CA PRO A 199 11.99 1.08 18.83
C PRO A 199 10.70 1.40 19.60
N GLY A 200 10.07 0.38 20.19
CA GLY A 200 8.80 0.57 20.92
C GLY A 200 7.53 0.41 20.09
N ALA A 201 7.59 0.07 18.80
CA ALA A 201 6.41 -0.15 17.95
C ALA A 201 5.40 -1.13 18.57
N GLN A 202 5.83 -2.16 19.26
CA GLN A 202 4.96 -3.12 19.95
C GLN A 202 4.17 -2.47 21.09
N ALA A 203 4.79 -1.57 21.87
CA ALA A 203 4.12 -0.83 22.94
C ALA A 203 3.06 0.11 22.34
N LEU A 204 3.41 0.87 21.31
CA LEU A 204 2.48 1.74 20.58
C LEU A 204 1.29 0.96 20.01
N THR A 205 1.54 -0.21 19.42
CA THR A 205 0.47 -1.09 18.91
C THR A 205 -0.46 -1.53 20.06
N GLY A 206 0.08 -1.85 21.22
CA GLY A 206 -0.68 -2.22 22.43
C GLY A 206 -1.56 -1.06 22.94
N GLU A 207 -1.02 0.13 23.02
CA GLU A 207 -1.75 1.34 23.43
C GLU A 207 -2.88 1.68 22.46
N ILE A 208 -2.60 1.66 21.15
CA ILE A 208 -3.60 1.92 20.11
C ILE A 208 -4.69 0.84 20.12
N SER A 209 -4.32 -0.43 20.27
CA SER A 209 -5.28 -1.53 20.37
C SER A 209 -6.19 -1.38 21.59
N THR A 210 -5.67 -0.91 22.72
CA THR A 210 -6.45 -0.64 23.91
C THR A 210 -7.38 0.56 23.70
N ALA A 211 -6.89 1.65 23.12
CA ALA A 211 -7.67 2.85 22.83
C ALA A 211 -8.83 2.59 21.86
N LEU A 212 -8.61 1.74 20.86
CA LEU A 212 -9.62 1.37 19.85
C LEU A 212 -10.45 0.13 20.22
N ASN A 213 -10.27 -0.44 21.42
CA ASN A 213 -10.99 -1.63 21.91
C ASN A 213 -10.81 -2.87 21.02
N THR A 214 -9.62 -3.06 20.44
CA THR A 214 -9.27 -4.20 19.58
C THR A 214 -8.60 -5.31 20.39
N GLY A 215 -9.03 -6.55 20.20
CA GLY A 215 -8.42 -7.69 20.90
C GLY A 215 -6.95 -7.92 20.53
N ARG A 216 -6.18 -8.48 21.46
CA ARG A 216 -4.70 -8.53 21.52
C ARG A 216 -3.96 -9.41 20.47
N HIS A 217 -4.62 -10.14 19.54
CA HIS A 217 -3.97 -11.31 18.92
C HIS A 217 -3.86 -11.35 17.38
N THR A 218 -4.21 -10.29 16.64
CA THR A 218 -3.91 -10.22 15.20
C THR A 218 -3.74 -8.77 14.78
N THR A 219 -2.69 -8.47 14.01
CA THR A 219 -2.52 -7.17 13.32
C THR A 219 -3.65 -7.01 12.29
N THR A 220 -4.84 -6.63 12.76
CA THR A 220 -6.01 -6.39 11.90
C THR A 220 -6.15 -4.93 11.52
N SER A 221 -5.40 -4.04 12.17
CA SER A 221 -5.46 -2.60 12.01
C SER A 221 -4.26 -2.09 11.21
N THR A 222 -4.49 -1.09 10.37
CA THR A 222 -3.44 -0.33 9.73
C THR A 222 -2.97 0.75 10.70
N LEU A 223 -1.65 0.90 10.87
CA LEU A 223 -1.03 1.79 11.85
C LEU A 223 0.04 2.66 11.19
N TRP A 224 0.04 3.94 11.56
CA TRP A 224 1.01 4.95 11.15
C TRP A 224 2.12 5.11 12.18
N TYR A 225 3.35 5.11 11.76
CA TYR A 225 4.52 5.36 12.59
C TYR A 225 5.41 6.44 11.96
N TRP A 226 5.82 7.43 12.74
CA TRP A 226 6.85 8.36 12.33
C TRP A 226 8.22 7.71 12.42
N LEU A 227 9.06 7.90 11.41
CA LEU A 227 10.44 7.40 11.37
C LEU A 227 11.45 8.43 11.90
N ASP A 228 11.05 9.68 11.99
CA ASP A 228 11.87 10.81 12.45
C ASP A 228 11.05 11.78 13.30
N ASP A 229 11.72 12.52 14.17
CA ASP A 229 11.11 13.51 15.07
C ASP A 229 10.58 14.72 14.31
N SER A 230 11.02 14.95 13.08
CA SER A 230 10.57 16.06 12.21
C SER A 230 9.25 15.74 11.49
N HIS A 231 8.74 14.53 11.60
CA HIS A 231 7.49 14.07 10.98
C HIS A 231 7.47 14.21 9.45
N HIS A 232 8.63 14.01 8.80
CA HIS A 232 8.71 14.02 7.33
C HIS A 232 8.67 12.63 6.72
N SER A 233 9.13 11.61 7.47
CA SER A 233 9.16 10.22 7.02
C SER A 233 8.21 9.37 7.86
N ALA A 234 7.39 8.59 7.21
CA ALA A 234 6.44 7.71 7.90
C ALA A 234 6.39 6.31 7.29
N LEU A 235 6.17 5.34 8.15
CA LEU A 235 5.92 3.96 7.80
C LEU A 235 4.50 3.58 8.22
N ILE A 236 3.75 2.98 7.30
CA ILE A 236 2.41 2.49 7.60
C ILE A 236 2.45 0.97 7.59
N ASP A 237 2.16 0.35 8.74
CA ASP A 237 1.99 -1.10 8.83
C ASP A 237 0.60 -1.49 8.36
N SER A 238 0.54 -2.47 7.50
CA SER A 238 -0.72 -3.06 7.07
C SER A 238 -0.81 -4.53 7.42
N PRO A 239 -2.01 -5.06 7.69
CA PRO A 239 -2.20 -6.50 7.81
C PRO A 239 -1.64 -7.22 6.58
N GLY A 240 -0.94 -8.33 6.80
CA GLY A 240 -0.47 -9.19 5.71
C GLY A 240 -1.63 -9.61 4.78
N PHE A 241 -1.33 -9.77 3.52
CA PHE A 241 -2.31 -10.26 2.55
C PHE A 241 -1.97 -11.68 2.11
N GLN A 242 -3.00 -12.47 1.86
CA GLN A 242 -2.88 -13.80 1.24
C GLN A 242 -3.32 -13.77 -0.21
N GLU A 243 -4.27 -12.89 -0.53
CA GLU A 243 -4.81 -12.68 -1.87
C GLU A 243 -4.87 -11.17 -2.14
N PHE A 244 -4.68 -10.79 -3.39
CA PHE A 244 -4.73 -9.39 -3.83
C PHE A 244 -5.64 -9.28 -5.07
N GLY A 245 -6.94 -9.08 -4.83
CA GLY A 245 -7.92 -8.90 -5.91
C GLY A 245 -7.77 -7.56 -6.60
N LEU A 246 -7.98 -7.54 -7.91
CA LEU A 246 -7.83 -6.39 -8.79
C LEU A 246 -9.13 -6.05 -9.53
N HIS A 247 -10.31 -6.46 -9.04
CA HIS A 247 -11.59 -6.29 -9.72
C HIS A 247 -12.00 -4.82 -9.95
N HIS A 248 -11.25 -3.86 -9.38
CA HIS A 248 -11.40 -2.44 -9.65
C HIS A 248 -10.61 -1.96 -10.89
N ILE A 249 -9.83 -2.84 -11.50
CA ILE A 249 -9.05 -2.54 -12.72
C ILE A 249 -9.89 -2.94 -13.93
N GLU A 250 -10.15 -1.99 -14.81
CA GLU A 250 -10.80 -2.30 -16.08
C GLU A 250 -9.86 -3.12 -16.98
N PRO A 251 -10.34 -4.18 -17.65
CA PRO A 251 -9.51 -5.03 -18.51
C PRO A 251 -8.67 -4.25 -19.52
N VAL A 252 -9.22 -3.17 -20.06
CA VAL A 252 -8.55 -2.31 -21.05
C VAL A 252 -7.38 -1.54 -20.47
N GLN A 253 -7.31 -1.33 -19.15
CA GLN A 253 -6.24 -0.62 -18.47
C GLN A 253 -5.04 -1.55 -18.17
N LEU A 254 -5.27 -2.86 -18.09
CA LEU A 254 -4.27 -3.83 -17.65
C LEU A 254 -2.94 -3.76 -18.42
N PRO A 255 -2.91 -3.64 -19.76
CA PRO A 255 -1.64 -3.53 -20.50
C PRO A 255 -0.80 -2.33 -20.08
N ALA A 256 -1.44 -1.19 -19.76
CA ALA A 256 -0.76 0.03 -19.35
C ALA A 256 -0.18 -0.04 -17.92
N LEU A 257 -0.66 -0.99 -17.10
CA LEU A 257 -0.23 -1.21 -15.71
C LEU A 257 0.85 -2.31 -15.59
N MET A 258 1.29 -2.86 -16.72
CA MET A 258 2.35 -3.86 -16.80
C MET A 258 3.46 -3.34 -17.73
N PRO A 259 4.57 -2.78 -17.20
CA PRO A 259 5.60 -2.08 -17.99
C PRO A 259 6.21 -2.93 -19.11
N ASP A 260 6.40 -4.23 -18.87
CA ASP A 260 6.86 -5.20 -19.85
C ASP A 260 5.89 -5.38 -21.04
N ILE A 261 4.59 -5.34 -20.78
CA ILE A 261 3.54 -5.38 -21.82
C ILE A 261 3.41 -4.01 -22.48
N GLN A 262 3.31 -2.95 -21.69
CA GLN A 262 3.08 -1.58 -22.15
C GLN A 262 4.09 -1.13 -23.21
N THR A 263 5.37 -1.44 -23.01
CA THR A 263 6.47 -1.09 -23.92
C THR A 263 6.22 -1.56 -25.36
N HIS A 264 5.45 -2.63 -25.54
CA HIS A 264 5.22 -3.26 -26.86
C HIS A 264 3.82 -3.01 -27.43
N THR A 265 2.91 -2.37 -26.69
CA THR A 265 1.52 -2.11 -27.14
C THR A 265 1.46 -1.21 -28.37
N GLY A 266 2.36 -0.23 -28.46
CA GLY A 266 2.46 0.69 -29.60
C GLY A 266 2.79 0.03 -30.94
N ASN A 267 3.30 -1.21 -30.92
CA ASN A 267 3.68 -1.97 -32.11
C ASN A 267 2.54 -2.88 -32.62
N CYS A 268 1.33 -2.80 -32.02
CA CYS A 268 0.19 -3.59 -32.43
C CYS A 268 -0.46 -3.02 -33.68
N ARG A 269 -0.89 -3.90 -34.60
CA ARG A 269 -1.64 -3.51 -35.79
C ARG A 269 -2.99 -2.88 -35.48
N PHE A 270 -3.65 -3.30 -34.38
CA PHE A 270 -4.99 -2.86 -34.01
C PHE A 270 -4.93 -2.06 -32.71
N TYR A 271 -5.63 -0.94 -32.67
CA TYR A 271 -5.70 -0.03 -31.49
C TYR A 271 -6.40 -0.66 -30.26
N ASN A 272 -7.31 -1.62 -30.49
CA ASN A 272 -8.06 -2.34 -29.48
C ASN A 272 -7.54 -3.77 -29.27
N CYS A 273 -6.25 -3.99 -29.50
CA CYS A 273 -5.62 -5.29 -29.36
C CYS A 273 -5.69 -5.78 -27.91
N THR A 274 -6.22 -6.98 -27.68
CA THR A 274 -6.20 -7.64 -26.37
C THR A 274 -4.88 -8.35 -26.09
N HIS A 275 -3.99 -8.40 -27.07
CA HIS A 275 -2.68 -9.05 -27.06
C HIS A 275 -2.72 -10.58 -26.89
N LEU A 276 -3.88 -11.21 -27.03
CA LEU A 276 -4.04 -12.66 -26.91
C LEU A 276 -4.04 -13.40 -28.25
N HIS A 277 -4.84 -12.92 -29.22
CA HIS A 277 -5.13 -13.67 -30.45
C HIS A 277 -4.94 -12.88 -31.74
N GLU A 278 -4.83 -11.56 -31.66
CA GLU A 278 -4.83 -10.68 -32.80
C GLU A 278 -3.57 -10.84 -33.67
N PRO A 279 -3.71 -10.92 -35.00
CA PRO A 279 -2.59 -10.96 -35.91
C PRO A 279 -1.84 -9.61 -35.92
N GLY A 280 -0.50 -9.66 -35.96
CA GLY A 280 0.33 -8.45 -35.93
C GLY A 280 0.33 -7.76 -34.57
N CYS A 281 0.24 -8.55 -33.50
CA CYS A 281 0.35 -8.06 -32.12
C CYS A 281 1.81 -7.87 -31.73
N GLY A 282 2.20 -6.63 -31.34
CA GLY A 282 3.56 -6.31 -30.90
C GLY A 282 3.96 -7.00 -29.60
N VAL A 283 3.01 -7.21 -28.70
CA VAL A 283 3.26 -7.94 -27.42
C VAL A 283 3.58 -9.41 -27.69
N ARG A 284 2.81 -10.09 -28.55
CA ARG A 284 3.07 -11.48 -28.90
C ARG A 284 4.42 -11.65 -29.61
N ALA A 285 4.73 -10.74 -30.53
CA ALA A 285 6.04 -10.72 -31.17
C ALA A 285 7.18 -10.54 -30.14
N ALA A 286 7.00 -9.70 -29.14
CA ALA A 286 7.96 -9.51 -28.05
C ALA A 286 8.15 -10.76 -27.19
N VAL A 287 7.09 -11.55 -26.97
CA VAL A 287 7.19 -12.87 -26.30
C VAL A 287 8.00 -13.83 -27.16
N GLU A 288 7.73 -13.91 -28.47
CA GLU A 288 8.45 -14.77 -29.40
C GLU A 288 9.95 -14.42 -29.50
N LEU A 289 10.28 -13.13 -29.35
CA LEU A 289 11.66 -12.62 -29.31
C LEU A 289 12.35 -12.76 -27.94
N GLY A 290 11.62 -13.19 -26.90
CA GLY A 290 12.15 -13.34 -25.54
C GLY A 290 12.27 -12.02 -24.75
N HIS A 291 11.70 -10.91 -25.24
CA HIS A 291 11.67 -9.63 -24.54
C HIS A 291 10.67 -9.64 -23.36
N ILE A 292 9.62 -10.45 -23.48
CA ILE A 292 8.65 -10.73 -22.42
C ILE A 292 8.75 -12.22 -22.09
N SER A 293 8.92 -12.58 -20.82
CA SER A 293 8.97 -13.99 -20.44
C SER A 293 7.62 -14.68 -20.68
N PRO A 294 7.59 -15.94 -21.13
CA PRO A 294 6.34 -16.69 -21.33
C PRO A 294 5.45 -16.70 -20.09
N ARG A 295 6.05 -16.85 -18.90
CA ARG A 295 5.32 -16.86 -17.63
C ARG A 295 4.64 -15.52 -17.31
N ARG A 296 5.28 -14.40 -17.65
CA ARG A 296 4.68 -13.07 -17.49
C ARG A 296 3.53 -12.85 -18.46
N TYR A 297 3.66 -13.32 -19.68
CA TYR A 297 2.60 -13.26 -20.67
C TYR A 297 1.40 -14.17 -20.32
N GLU A 298 1.66 -15.37 -19.81
CA GLU A 298 0.63 -16.29 -19.29
C GLU A 298 -0.15 -15.62 -18.15
N PHE A 299 0.55 -15.05 -17.16
CA PHE A 299 -0.06 -14.30 -16.06
C PHE A 299 -0.92 -13.13 -16.58
N TYR A 300 -0.45 -12.40 -17.59
CA TYR A 300 -1.25 -11.34 -18.22
C TYR A 300 -2.57 -11.89 -18.79
N GLY A 301 -2.51 -13.01 -19.52
CA GLY A 301 -3.68 -13.65 -20.11
C GLY A 301 -4.70 -14.12 -19.07
N GLU A 302 -4.20 -14.78 -18.01
CA GLU A 302 -5.04 -15.23 -16.86
C GLU A 302 -5.74 -14.06 -16.18
N LEU A 303 -4.99 -12.99 -15.89
CA LEU A 303 -5.53 -11.82 -15.22
C LEU A 303 -6.52 -11.05 -16.10
N LEU A 304 -6.23 -10.92 -17.40
CA LEU A 304 -7.16 -10.29 -18.34
C LEU A 304 -8.49 -11.06 -18.43
N GLN A 305 -8.43 -12.39 -18.41
CA GLN A 305 -9.62 -13.25 -18.39
C GLN A 305 -10.41 -13.08 -17.09
N GLU A 306 -9.74 -13.09 -15.94
CA GLU A 306 -10.36 -12.86 -14.62
C GLU A 306 -11.11 -11.54 -14.59
N LEU A 307 -10.45 -10.44 -14.95
CA LEU A 307 -11.05 -9.10 -14.97
C LEU A 307 -12.21 -8.97 -15.96
N SER A 308 -12.11 -9.66 -17.10
CA SER A 308 -13.19 -9.65 -18.12
C SER A 308 -14.42 -10.43 -17.68
N GLN A 309 -14.27 -11.42 -16.81
CA GLN A 309 -15.40 -12.16 -16.23
C GLN A 309 -16.10 -11.37 -15.12
N ALA A 310 -15.32 -10.67 -14.28
CA ALA A 310 -15.85 -9.84 -13.20
C ALA A 310 -16.77 -8.72 -13.71
N ASN A 311 -16.46 -8.13 -14.86
CA ASN A 311 -17.26 -7.03 -15.45
C ASN A 311 -18.53 -7.50 -16.18
N ARG A 312 -18.89 -8.79 -16.17
CA ARG A 312 -20.12 -9.31 -16.78
C ARG A 312 -21.31 -9.40 -15.82
N TYR A 313 -21.09 -9.12 -14.56
CA TYR A 313 -22.09 -9.11 -13.49
C TYR A 313 -22.16 -7.73 -12.82
#